data_aef1fb976a13db08552596ea18ec274d
#
_entry.id   aef1fb976a13db08552596ea18ec274d
#
_cell.length_a   1.000
_cell.length_b   1.000
_cell.length_c   1.000
_cell.angle_alpha   90.00
_cell.angle_beta   90.00
_cell.angle_gamma   90.00
#
_symmetry.space_group_name_H-M   'P 1'
#
loop_
_entity.id
_entity.type
_entity.pdbx_description
1 polymer ?
#
loop_
_entity_poly.entity_id
_entity_poly.type
_entity_poly.pdbx_seq_one_letter_code
_entity_poly.pdbx_strand_id
1 'polypeptide(L)'
;GSFMGIPQNDLGMRTDVLDGCPKVQGMMLLMRSMAPDVVAVDEIGSSEDMKAVFQVLQCGGSVAATMHGDSMRDVECRLQAGGGGEASQGQYRPGELFDRFLFLEKRQGKCRVREIRGKSGERLFPGGKEGICSG
;
A
#
# COMPACT_ATOMS: atom_id res chain seq x y z
N GLY A 1 -3.34 -8.71 -12.30
CA GLY A 1 -2.22 -9.61 -12.37
C GLY A 1 -1.59 -9.71 -13.76
N SER A 2 -0.44 -10.32 -13.82
CA SER A 2 0.25 -10.65 -15.06
C SER A 2 0.32 -12.16 -15.25
N PHE A 3 0.48 -12.58 -16.50
CA PHE A 3 0.69 -13.98 -16.86
C PHE A 3 1.89 -14.08 -17.79
N MET A 4 2.92 -14.84 -17.38
CA MET A 4 4.20 -14.96 -18.11
C MET A 4 4.85 -13.60 -18.42
N GLY A 5 4.80 -12.65 -17.48
CA GLY A 5 5.30 -11.29 -17.66
C GLY A 5 4.40 -10.38 -18.51
N ILE A 6 3.26 -10.87 -18.97
CA ILE A 6 2.31 -10.09 -19.78
C ILE A 6 1.18 -9.59 -18.88
N PRO A 7 0.98 -8.25 -18.75
CA PRO A 7 -0.16 -7.71 -18.03
C PRO A 7 -1.48 -8.17 -18.64
N GLN A 8 -2.43 -8.60 -17.82
CA GLN A 8 -3.76 -9.03 -18.25
C GLN A 8 -4.74 -7.86 -18.36
N ASN A 9 -4.36 -6.69 -17.88
CA ASN A 9 -5.10 -5.44 -17.99
C ASN A 9 -4.21 -4.38 -18.64
N ASP A 10 -4.83 -3.36 -19.22
CA ASP A 10 -4.10 -2.21 -19.73
C ASP A 10 -3.53 -1.39 -18.55
N LEU A 11 -2.23 -1.31 -18.49
CA LEU A 11 -1.49 -0.59 -17.44
C LEU A 11 -0.95 0.76 -17.90
N GLY A 12 -1.11 1.09 -19.19
CA GLY A 12 -0.57 2.32 -19.77
C GLY A 12 0.88 2.19 -20.27
N MET A 13 1.31 3.21 -20.99
CA MET A 13 2.58 3.19 -21.75
C MET A 13 3.85 3.36 -20.91
N ARG A 14 3.73 3.88 -19.68
CA ARG A 14 4.86 4.13 -18.76
C ARG A 14 4.90 3.15 -17.60
N THR A 15 4.41 1.94 -17.80
CA THR A 15 4.34 0.93 -16.76
C THR A 15 5.13 -0.30 -17.20
N ASP A 16 6.10 -0.68 -16.38
CA ASP A 16 6.84 -1.92 -16.52
C ASP A 16 6.36 -2.94 -15.48
N VAL A 17 6.31 -4.20 -15.86
CA VAL A 17 5.87 -5.29 -14.99
C VAL A 17 7.00 -6.27 -14.75
N LEU A 18 7.27 -6.54 -13.48
CA LEU A 18 8.18 -7.59 -13.06
C LEU A 18 7.37 -8.76 -12.50
N ASP A 19 7.55 -9.93 -13.08
CA ASP A 19 6.87 -11.15 -12.72
C ASP A 19 7.86 -12.31 -12.55
N GLY A 20 7.45 -13.36 -11.83
CA GLY A 20 8.27 -14.56 -11.66
C GLY A 20 9.42 -14.44 -10.66
N CYS A 21 9.48 -13.40 -9.83
CA CYS A 21 10.45 -13.27 -8.75
C CYS A 21 9.77 -12.99 -7.40
N PRO A 22 10.42 -13.33 -6.26
CA PRO A 22 9.91 -12.96 -4.94
C PRO A 22 9.67 -11.45 -4.84
N LYS A 23 8.55 -11.05 -4.26
CA LYS A 23 8.09 -9.66 -4.17
C LYS A 23 9.15 -8.69 -3.69
N VAL A 24 9.81 -9.00 -2.58
CA VAL A 24 10.85 -8.16 -1.98
C VAL A 24 12.03 -7.97 -2.93
N GLN A 25 12.50 -9.05 -3.53
CA GLN A 25 13.61 -8.99 -4.49
C GLN A 25 13.22 -8.20 -5.74
N GLY A 26 11.97 -8.37 -6.21
CA GLY A 26 11.42 -7.63 -7.33
C GLY A 26 11.38 -6.13 -7.08
N MET A 27 10.90 -5.71 -5.94
CA MET A 27 10.86 -4.30 -5.55
C MET A 27 12.26 -3.67 -5.53
N MET A 28 13.23 -4.36 -4.94
CA MET A 28 14.60 -3.85 -4.86
C MET A 28 15.31 -3.85 -6.22
N LEU A 29 15.03 -4.84 -7.06
CA LEU A 29 15.54 -4.89 -8.43
C LEU A 29 15.02 -3.71 -9.25
N LEU A 30 13.72 -3.43 -9.18
CA LEU A 30 13.10 -2.29 -9.86
C LEU A 30 13.75 -0.97 -9.43
N MET A 31 13.94 -0.77 -8.12
CA MET A 31 14.56 0.45 -7.61
C MET A 31 15.99 0.65 -8.11
N ARG A 32 16.77 -0.42 -8.19
CA ARG A 32 18.18 -0.34 -8.62
C ARG A 32 18.37 -0.18 -10.13
N SER A 33 17.49 -0.81 -10.91
CA SER A 33 17.65 -0.88 -12.37
C SER A 33 16.87 0.19 -13.11
N MET A 34 15.71 0.58 -12.63
CA MET A 34 14.77 1.46 -13.34
C MET A 34 14.49 2.77 -12.61
N ALA A 35 14.79 2.86 -11.32
CA ALA A 35 14.50 4.01 -10.47
C ALA A 35 13.08 4.57 -10.70
N PRO A 36 12.03 3.75 -10.55
CA PRO A 36 10.67 4.18 -10.84
C PRO A 36 10.20 5.22 -9.84
N ASP A 37 9.31 6.12 -10.27
CA ASP A 37 8.66 7.09 -9.39
C ASP A 37 7.74 6.40 -8.38
N VAL A 38 7.04 5.36 -8.84
CA VAL A 38 6.10 4.58 -8.02
C VAL A 38 6.31 3.09 -8.24
N VAL A 39 6.45 2.35 -7.17
CA VAL A 39 6.41 0.89 -7.16
C VAL A 39 5.01 0.44 -6.73
N ALA A 40 4.31 -0.24 -7.60
CA ALA A 40 3.02 -0.83 -7.29
C ALA A 40 3.18 -2.30 -6.88
N VAL A 41 2.62 -2.64 -5.73
CA VAL A 41 2.67 -3.99 -5.16
C VAL A 41 1.24 -4.48 -4.92
N ASP A 42 0.94 -5.70 -5.34
CA ASP A 42 -0.41 -6.20 -5.19
C ASP A 42 -0.68 -6.47 -3.72
N GLU A 43 -0.33 -7.24 -2.96
CA GLU A 43 -0.68 -7.42 -1.55
C GLU A 43 0.53 -7.35 -0.63
N ILE A 44 0.43 -6.55 0.41
CA ILE A 44 1.41 -6.54 1.49
C ILE A 44 0.78 -7.16 2.74
N GLY A 45 1.51 -8.05 3.40
CA GLY A 45 1.00 -8.76 4.56
C GLY A 45 2.07 -9.40 5.44
N SER A 46 3.32 -9.42 5.00
CA SER A 46 4.43 -9.97 5.77
C SER A 46 5.36 -8.89 6.31
N SER A 47 6.15 -9.24 7.31
CA SER A 47 7.21 -8.38 7.83
C SER A 47 8.26 -8.04 6.77
N GLU A 48 8.52 -8.98 5.89
CA GLU A 48 9.48 -8.81 4.80
C GLU A 48 8.98 -7.82 3.77
N ASP A 49 7.68 -7.88 3.43
CA ASP A 49 7.05 -6.90 2.55
C ASP A 49 7.19 -5.49 3.13
N MET A 50 6.98 -5.34 4.44
CA MET A 50 7.10 -4.03 5.10
C MET A 50 8.53 -3.50 5.10
N LYS A 51 9.52 -4.36 5.30
CA LYS A 51 10.93 -3.97 5.18
C LYS A 51 11.25 -3.51 3.76
N ALA A 52 10.74 -4.20 2.74
CA ALA A 52 10.94 -3.80 1.35
C ALA A 52 10.27 -2.47 1.03
N VAL A 53 9.04 -2.25 1.49
CA VAL A 53 8.35 -0.95 1.38
C VAL A 53 9.21 0.16 1.99
N PHE A 54 9.69 -0.04 3.20
CA PHE A 54 10.53 0.94 3.88
C PHE A 54 11.82 1.24 3.09
N GLN A 55 12.48 0.23 2.55
CA GLN A 55 13.67 0.42 1.73
C GLN A 55 13.39 1.22 0.45
N VAL A 56 12.27 0.95 -0.22
CA VAL A 56 11.85 1.73 -1.40
C VAL A 56 11.66 3.20 -1.04
N LEU A 57 10.97 3.47 0.08
CA LEU A 57 10.75 4.84 0.55
C LEU A 57 12.07 5.54 0.91
N GLN A 58 13.01 4.84 1.52
CA GLN A 58 14.34 5.39 1.81
C GLN A 58 15.14 5.70 0.55
N CYS A 59 14.93 4.98 -0.54
CA CYS A 59 15.54 5.26 -1.83
C CYS A 59 14.86 6.41 -2.59
N GLY A 60 13.87 7.08 -2.00
CA GLY A 60 13.15 8.18 -2.62
C GLY A 60 12.00 7.76 -3.54
N GLY A 61 11.70 6.46 -3.63
CA GLY A 61 10.54 5.96 -4.37
C GLY A 61 9.24 6.13 -3.60
N SER A 62 8.13 6.06 -4.31
CA SER A 62 6.80 5.96 -3.72
C SER A 62 6.25 4.55 -3.86
N VAL A 63 5.35 4.15 -2.97
CA VAL A 63 4.74 2.83 -3.01
C VAL A 63 3.22 2.94 -3.07
N ALA A 64 2.62 2.22 -4.00
CA ALA A 64 1.20 1.93 -4.01
C ALA A 64 1.00 0.44 -3.75
N ALA A 65 0.28 0.10 -2.69
CA ALA A 65 0.08 -1.28 -2.30
C ALA A 65 -1.37 -1.56 -1.91
N THR A 66 -1.78 -2.80 -2.01
CA THR A 66 -3.06 -3.24 -1.48
C THR A 66 -2.86 -4.11 -0.24
N MET A 67 -3.87 -4.11 0.62
CA MET A 67 -3.89 -4.88 1.85
C MET A 67 -5.34 -5.25 2.19
N HIS A 68 -5.55 -6.41 2.75
CA HIS A 68 -6.85 -6.75 3.33
C HIS A 68 -7.04 -6.03 4.65
N GLY A 69 -8.18 -5.38 4.82
CA GLY A 69 -8.56 -4.69 6.06
C GLY A 69 -9.76 -3.77 5.86
N ASP A 70 -10.59 -3.67 6.87
CA ASP A 70 -11.82 -2.89 6.80
C ASP A 70 -11.72 -1.52 7.52
N SER A 71 -10.68 -1.33 8.30
CA SER A 71 -10.49 -0.13 9.11
C SER A 71 -9.02 0.24 9.29
N MET A 72 -8.76 1.46 9.73
CA MET A 72 -7.39 1.89 10.11
C MET A 72 -6.81 1.00 11.21
N ARG A 73 -7.63 0.53 12.14
CA ARG A 73 -7.19 -0.38 13.20
C ARG A 73 -6.70 -1.71 12.64
N ASP A 74 -7.39 -2.25 11.63
CA ASP A 74 -6.96 -3.47 10.95
C ASP A 74 -5.62 -3.27 10.23
N VAL A 75 -5.45 -2.12 9.58
CA VAL A 75 -4.19 -1.74 8.95
C VAL A 75 -3.07 -1.68 9.99
N GLU A 76 -3.28 -1.00 11.10
CA GLU A 76 -2.32 -0.90 12.20
C GLU A 76 -1.94 -2.27 12.75
N CYS A 77 -2.94 -3.11 13.06
CA CYS A 77 -2.72 -4.45 13.58
C CYS A 77 -1.90 -5.32 12.61
N ARG A 78 -2.19 -5.24 11.32
CA ARG A 78 -1.46 -6.02 10.31
C ARG A 78 -0.04 -5.53 10.10
N LEU A 79 0.18 -4.23 10.08
CA LEU A 79 1.51 -3.66 9.98
C LEU A 79 2.37 -3.97 11.21
N GLN A 80 1.76 -4.00 12.40
CA GLN A 80 2.42 -4.40 13.64
C GLN A 80 2.70 -5.91 13.68
N ALA A 81 1.74 -6.74 13.30
CA ALA A 81 1.91 -8.19 13.23
C ALA A 81 2.94 -8.59 12.17
N GLY A 82 3.00 -7.88 11.05
CA GLY A 82 4.03 -8.06 10.04
C GLY A 82 5.44 -7.70 10.51
N GLY A 83 5.59 -6.92 11.57
CA GLY A 83 6.87 -6.61 12.22
C GLY A 83 7.45 -7.73 13.08
N GLY A 84 6.88 -8.92 13.02
CA GLY A 84 7.14 -10.18 13.71
C GLY A 84 8.38 -10.34 14.57
N GLY A 85 8.16 -10.61 15.86
CA GLY A 85 9.01 -11.42 16.69
C GLY A 85 10.33 -10.81 17.14
N GLU A 86 10.38 -10.46 18.38
CA GLU A 86 11.43 -9.88 19.20
C GLU A 86 11.40 -8.36 19.26
N ALA A 87 10.97 -7.91 20.41
CA ALA A 87 10.91 -6.53 20.82
C ALA A 87 12.17 -5.79 20.42
N SER A 88 12.03 -4.87 19.54
CA SER A 88 12.89 -3.68 19.60
C SER A 88 13.23 -2.97 18.30
N GLN A 89 12.84 -3.25 17.14
CA GLN A 89 13.16 -2.36 16.03
C GLN A 89 12.19 -2.56 14.85
N GLY A 90 11.08 -1.82 14.87
CA GLY A 90 10.29 -1.70 13.67
C GLY A 90 8.78 -1.74 13.80
N GLN A 91 8.21 -1.18 14.87
CA GLN A 91 6.80 -0.84 14.83
C GLN A 91 6.62 0.42 13.98
N TYR A 92 6.50 0.22 12.68
CA TYR A 92 6.14 1.32 11.79
C TYR A 92 4.67 1.70 12.02
N ARG A 93 4.44 2.97 12.24
CA ARG A 93 3.07 3.50 12.21
C ARG A 93 2.63 3.61 10.75
N PRO A 94 1.38 3.29 10.43
CA PRO A 94 0.89 3.38 9.05
C PRO A 94 1.20 4.71 8.37
N GLY A 95 1.00 5.81 9.09
CA GLY A 95 1.25 7.15 8.58
C GLY A 95 2.73 7.54 8.38
N GLU A 96 3.66 6.73 8.86
CA GLU A 96 5.09 6.91 8.57
C GLU A 96 5.47 6.34 7.21
N LEU A 97 4.68 5.38 6.73
CA LEU A 97 4.93 4.67 5.47
C LEU A 97 4.03 5.16 4.34
N PHE A 98 2.81 5.54 4.66
CA PHE A 98 1.80 5.88 3.67
C PHE A 98 1.11 7.20 3.99
N ASP A 99 0.95 8.03 2.98
CA ASP A 99 0.27 9.32 3.10
C ASP A 99 -1.24 9.22 2.98
N ARG A 100 -1.72 8.16 2.33
CA ARG A 100 -3.14 7.96 2.03
C ARG A 100 -3.54 6.50 2.17
N PHE A 101 -4.72 6.30 2.74
CA PHE A 101 -5.37 5.01 2.88
C PHE A 101 -6.74 5.07 2.22
N LEU A 102 -6.91 4.28 1.18
CA LEU A 102 -8.16 4.19 0.43
C LEU A 102 -8.88 2.90 0.80
N PHE A 103 -10.03 3.02 1.44
CA PHE A 103 -10.88 1.88 1.74
C PHE A 103 -11.87 1.67 0.60
N LEU A 104 -11.77 0.50 0.01
CA LEU A 104 -12.59 0.11 -1.14
C LEU A 104 -13.70 -0.82 -0.68
N GLU A 105 -14.87 -0.66 -1.28
CA GLU A 105 -15.99 -1.58 -1.09
C GLU A 105 -16.54 -2.04 -2.44
N LYS A 106 -17.06 -3.26 -2.44
CA LYS A 106 -17.82 -3.76 -3.59
C LYS A 106 -19.31 -3.64 -3.26
N ARG A 107 -20.01 -2.83 -4.04
CA ARG A 107 -21.46 -2.65 -3.90
C ARG A 107 -22.14 -2.81 -5.24
N GLN A 108 -23.15 -3.68 -5.31
CA GLN A 108 -23.87 -3.99 -6.55
C GLN A 108 -22.93 -4.36 -7.72
N GLY A 109 -21.91 -5.18 -7.44
CA GLY A 109 -20.94 -5.61 -8.45
C GLY A 109 -19.89 -4.57 -8.86
N LYS A 110 -19.99 -3.33 -8.38
CA LYS A 110 -19.04 -2.25 -8.68
C LYS A 110 -18.13 -1.98 -7.50
N CYS A 111 -16.84 -1.82 -7.79
CA CYS A 111 -15.86 -1.36 -6.81
C CYS A 111 -15.92 0.16 -6.72
N ARG A 112 -15.92 0.69 -5.49
CA ARG A 112 -15.89 2.12 -5.24
C ARG A 112 -15.09 2.45 -3.98
N VAL A 113 -14.64 3.68 -3.89
CA VAL A 113 -13.99 4.19 -2.69
C VAL A 113 -15.07 4.47 -1.65
N ARG A 114 -14.98 3.78 -0.51
CA ARG A 114 -15.83 4.02 0.65
C ARG A 114 -15.32 5.19 1.46
N GLU A 115 -14.01 5.24 1.68
CA GLU A 115 -13.39 6.18 2.58
C GLU A 115 -11.93 6.43 2.19
N ILE A 116 -11.45 7.65 2.39
CA ILE A 116 -10.04 7.99 2.27
C ILE A 116 -9.58 8.59 3.61
N ARG A 117 -8.49 8.09 4.14
CA ARG A 117 -7.82 8.59 5.33
C ARG A 117 -6.43 9.12 5.00
N GLY A 118 -6.02 10.16 5.71
CA GLY A 118 -4.67 10.71 5.65
C GLY A 118 -3.71 9.96 6.59
N LYS A 119 -2.47 10.39 6.60
CA LYS A 119 -1.39 9.77 7.41
C LYS A 119 -1.63 9.81 8.91
N SER A 120 -2.38 10.76 9.41
CA SER A 120 -2.76 10.89 10.82
C SER A 120 -4.07 10.17 11.17
N GLY A 121 -4.64 9.42 10.22
CA GLY A 121 -5.90 8.73 10.38
C GLY A 121 -7.13 9.62 10.17
N GLU A 122 -6.94 10.89 9.85
CA GLU A 122 -8.02 11.84 9.59
C GLU A 122 -8.82 11.45 8.34
N ARG A 123 -10.13 11.63 8.38
CA ARG A 123 -11.00 11.34 7.22
C ARG A 123 -10.91 12.47 6.21
N LEU A 124 -10.53 12.14 4.99
CA LEU A 124 -10.45 13.06 3.86
C LEU A 124 -11.64 12.89 2.90
N PHE A 125 -12.25 11.73 2.86
CA PHE A 125 -13.41 11.41 2.06
C PHE A 125 -14.28 10.34 2.75
N PRO A 126 -15.60 10.40 2.70
CA PRO A 126 -16.42 11.49 2.17
C PRO A 126 -16.19 12.80 2.91
N GLY A 127 -16.35 13.93 2.18
CA GLY A 127 -15.95 15.26 2.60
C GLY A 127 -16.34 15.64 4.03
N GLY A 128 -15.36 16.14 4.72
CA GLY A 128 -15.30 16.33 6.14
C GLY A 128 -16.19 17.41 6.73
N LYS A 129 -17.47 17.32 6.54
CA LYS A 129 -18.42 18.11 7.32
C LYS A 129 -18.85 17.42 8.62
N GLU A 130 -18.11 16.43 9.09
CA GLU A 130 -18.47 15.69 10.30
C GLU A 130 -18.55 16.58 11.53
N GLY A 131 -17.64 17.53 11.66
CA GLY A 131 -17.70 18.52 12.71
C GLY A 131 -18.85 19.52 12.57
N ILE A 132 -19.44 19.63 11.40
CA ILE A 132 -20.51 20.57 11.08
C ILE A 132 -21.87 19.89 11.08
N CYS A 133 -21.93 18.63 10.71
CA CYS A 133 -23.17 17.85 10.70
C CYS A 133 -23.72 17.57 12.10
N SER A 134 -22.94 17.76 13.13
CA SER A 134 -23.36 17.65 14.52
C SER A 134 -24.02 18.93 15.04
N GLY A 135 -24.01 19.96 14.23
CA GLY A 135 -24.69 21.20 14.54
C GLY A 135 -26.12 21.18 14.11
#